data_8a75bc2c3c0c265737de3ecc9c93946b
#
_entry.id   8a75bc2c3c0c265737de3ecc9c93946b
#
_cell.length_a   1.000
_cell.length_b   1.000
_cell.length_c   1.000
_cell.angle_alpha   90.00
_cell.angle_beta   90.00
_cell.angle_gamma   90.00
#
_symmetry.space_group_name_H-M   'P 1'
#
loop_
_entity.id
_entity.type
_entity.pdbx_description
1 polymer ?
#
loop_
_entity_poly.entity_id
_entity_poly.type
_entity_poly.pdbx_seq_one_letter_code
_entity_poly.pdbx_strand_id
1 'polypeptide(L)'
;MIINISSRTDIPAFYSEWLRNRLNAGFFDVRNPFNPKMVSRIHLKDADAIMFCTKNPIPIIPLLSRIQIPILMDVTVTPYHQNIEPGLPDKRKIIEAIREISTIVGPDHMAVRYDPIFISERYTIDYHIRAFEKLCIELDGCVEQIAISFLDLYKNTKKNWPYLRFRNMTSKEIQKLGENFKRIADQYHIEVFTCSEKNILAEYGIKDGACFSQEKAFEMTGKKFPKWKARDCGCVEMADVGVYNSCRHLC
;
A
#
# COMPACT_ATOMS: atom_id res chain seq x y z
N MET A 1 -6.65 1.26 19.58
CA MET A 1 -6.20 2.09 18.43
C MET A 1 -5.57 1.23 17.36
N ILE A 2 -5.50 1.71 16.11
CA ILE A 2 -4.76 1.05 15.03
C ILE A 2 -3.41 1.75 14.85
N ILE A 3 -2.33 0.99 14.75
CA ILE A 3 -0.97 1.52 14.51
C ILE A 3 -0.62 1.33 13.04
N ASN A 4 -0.15 2.39 12.37
CA ASN A 4 0.32 2.34 10.99
C ASN A 4 1.87 2.36 10.94
N ILE A 5 2.45 1.31 10.36
CA ILE A 5 3.91 1.10 10.23
C ILE A 5 4.28 1.01 8.73
N SER A 6 4.48 2.05 7.95
CA SER A 6 4.11 3.43 8.12
C SER A 6 3.76 4.04 6.76
N SER A 7 2.99 5.11 6.70
CA SER A 7 2.76 5.88 5.46
C SER A 7 3.81 6.99 5.25
N ARG A 8 4.70 7.24 6.22
CA ARG A 8 5.71 8.31 6.16
C ARG A 8 7.08 7.84 5.70
N THR A 9 7.33 6.53 5.86
CA THR A 9 8.58 5.87 5.47
C THR A 9 8.34 4.37 5.36
N ASP A 10 9.23 3.65 4.69
CA ASP A 10 9.13 2.19 4.60
C ASP A 10 9.91 1.54 5.76
N ILE A 11 9.21 1.37 6.91
CA ILE A 11 9.80 0.73 8.09
C ILE A 11 10.09 -0.76 7.84
N PRO A 12 9.18 -1.55 7.25
CA PRO A 12 9.46 -2.93 6.91
C PRO A 12 10.73 -3.13 6.09
N ALA A 13 10.97 -2.26 5.10
CA ALA A 13 12.11 -2.38 4.20
C ALA A 13 13.45 -1.98 4.84
N PHE A 14 13.48 -0.91 5.65
CA PHE A 14 14.73 -0.27 6.06
C PHE A 14 14.99 -0.25 7.57
N TYR A 15 13.96 -0.49 8.38
CA TYR A 15 14.01 -0.31 9.83
C TYR A 15 13.42 -1.51 10.58
N SER A 16 13.45 -2.72 9.99
CA SER A 16 12.92 -3.94 10.59
C SER A 16 13.60 -4.28 11.93
N GLU A 17 14.91 -4.02 12.07
CA GLU A 17 15.62 -4.21 13.34
C GLU A 17 15.19 -3.18 14.40
N TRP A 18 15.03 -1.92 14.02
CA TRP A 18 14.47 -0.90 14.93
C TRP A 18 13.06 -1.30 15.36
N LEU A 19 12.24 -1.78 14.43
CA LEU A 19 10.88 -2.24 14.74
C LEU A 19 10.91 -3.40 15.72
N ARG A 20 11.79 -4.40 15.52
CA ARG A 20 11.99 -5.50 16.48
C ARG A 20 12.27 -4.98 17.88
N ASN A 21 13.15 -3.99 18.01
CA ASN A 21 13.49 -3.39 19.30
C ASN A 21 12.30 -2.64 19.92
N ARG A 22 11.47 -1.99 19.10
CA ARG A 22 10.26 -1.31 19.58
C ARG A 22 9.17 -2.28 20.01
N LEU A 23 8.98 -3.37 19.25
CA LEU A 23 8.06 -4.44 19.65
C LEU A 23 8.47 -5.05 21.00
N ASN A 24 9.75 -5.33 21.19
CA ASN A 24 10.27 -5.83 22.48
C ASN A 24 10.12 -4.82 23.63
N ALA A 25 10.30 -3.51 23.35
CA ALA A 25 10.13 -2.45 24.34
C ALA A 25 8.65 -2.19 24.70
N GLY A 26 7.71 -2.61 23.85
CA GLY A 26 6.27 -2.44 24.06
C GLY A 26 5.74 -1.04 23.78
N PHE A 27 6.52 -0.15 23.14
CA PHE A 27 6.06 1.20 22.82
C PHE A 27 6.85 1.85 21.67
N PHE A 28 6.24 2.87 21.04
CA PHE A 28 6.86 3.77 20.08
C PHE A 28 6.82 5.20 20.64
N ASP A 29 7.94 5.92 20.60
CA ASP A 29 7.99 7.37 20.81
C ASP A 29 7.95 8.04 19.44
N VAL A 30 6.86 8.75 19.17
CA VAL A 30 6.55 9.36 17.87
C VAL A 30 6.66 10.87 17.95
N ARG A 31 7.57 11.45 17.18
CA ARG A 31 7.71 12.91 17.07
C ARG A 31 6.63 13.48 16.16
N ASN A 32 5.99 14.56 16.62
CA ASN A 32 5.06 15.28 15.76
C ASN A 32 5.82 15.87 14.55
N PRO A 33 5.38 15.59 13.31
CA PRO A 33 6.09 16.04 12.10
C PRO A 33 6.10 17.56 11.93
N PHE A 34 5.15 18.27 12.53
CA PHE A 34 5.04 19.75 12.48
C PHE A 34 5.66 20.45 13.68
N ASN A 35 5.87 19.70 14.80
CA ASN A 35 6.52 20.21 15.99
C ASN A 35 7.40 19.13 16.61
N PRO A 36 8.68 19.01 16.22
CA PRO A 36 9.58 17.95 16.69
C PRO A 36 9.85 17.92 18.20
N LYS A 37 9.52 19.00 18.94
CA LYS A 37 9.61 19.03 20.40
C LYS A 37 8.49 18.25 21.07
N MET A 38 7.38 18.02 20.38
CA MET A 38 6.27 17.21 20.86
C MET A 38 6.51 15.74 20.53
N VAL A 39 6.60 14.91 21.55
CA VAL A 39 6.74 13.45 21.42
C VAL A 39 5.54 12.82 22.10
N SER A 40 4.87 11.93 21.37
CA SER A 40 3.78 11.11 21.89
C SER A 40 4.23 9.67 22.03
N ARG A 41 3.96 9.04 23.17
CA ARG A 41 4.22 7.61 23.37
C ARG A 41 2.98 6.80 23.04
N ILE A 42 3.15 5.82 22.17
CA ILE A 42 2.14 4.86 21.75
C ILE A 42 2.52 3.50 22.33
N HIS A 43 1.69 2.96 23.21
CA HIS A 43 1.94 1.64 23.80
C HIS A 43 1.32 0.54 22.96
N LEU A 44 2.08 -0.54 22.74
CA LEU A 44 1.60 -1.71 21.98
C LEU A 44 0.41 -2.41 22.65
N LYS A 45 0.33 -2.39 23.98
CA LYS A 45 -0.82 -2.94 24.72
C LYS A 45 -2.15 -2.26 24.38
N ASP A 46 -2.12 -1.04 23.85
CA ASP A 46 -3.31 -0.27 23.46
C ASP A 46 -3.63 -0.43 21.97
N ALA A 47 -2.82 -1.22 21.24
CA ALA A 47 -3.04 -1.51 19.84
C ALA A 47 -4.07 -2.63 19.66
N ASP A 48 -5.07 -2.40 18.82
CA ASP A 48 -6.07 -3.38 18.43
C ASP A 48 -5.70 -4.07 17.11
N ALA A 49 -4.99 -3.36 16.21
CA ALA A 49 -4.44 -3.89 14.97
C ALA A 49 -3.20 -3.08 14.54
N ILE A 50 -2.38 -3.69 13.70
CA ILE A 50 -1.23 -3.06 13.05
C ILE A 50 -1.41 -3.13 11.54
N MET A 51 -1.29 -1.99 10.85
CA MET A 51 -1.20 -1.93 9.40
C MET A 51 0.25 -1.69 8.99
N PHE A 52 0.77 -2.56 8.11
CA PHE A 52 2.05 -2.38 7.46
C PHE A 52 1.87 -1.87 6.04
N CYS A 53 2.64 -0.85 5.65
CA CYS A 53 2.72 -0.36 4.28
C CYS A 53 4.17 -0.45 3.81
N THR A 54 4.44 -1.16 2.72
CA THR A 54 5.81 -1.36 2.24
C THR A 54 5.90 -1.60 0.74
N LYS A 55 7.04 -1.26 0.14
CA LYS A 55 7.44 -1.70 -1.22
C LYS A 55 8.39 -2.90 -1.19
N ASN A 56 8.97 -3.22 -0.02
CA ASN A 56 9.84 -4.37 0.14
C ASN A 56 9.55 -5.07 1.47
N PRO A 57 8.67 -6.07 1.48
CA PRO A 57 8.28 -6.76 2.70
C PRO A 57 9.30 -7.80 3.19
N ILE A 58 10.32 -8.14 2.41
CA ILE A 58 11.26 -9.23 2.71
C ILE A 58 11.89 -9.11 4.12
N PRO A 59 12.42 -7.93 4.55
CA PRO A 59 13.09 -7.85 5.85
C PRO A 59 12.17 -7.97 7.07
N ILE A 60 10.84 -7.83 6.90
CA ILE A 60 9.90 -7.93 8.02
C ILE A 60 9.43 -9.37 8.30
N ILE A 61 9.53 -10.27 7.32
CA ILE A 61 8.99 -11.64 7.40
C ILE A 61 9.37 -12.34 8.71
N PRO A 62 10.65 -12.34 9.16
CA PRO A 62 11.04 -13.03 10.39
C PRO A 62 10.41 -12.48 11.67
N LEU A 63 9.78 -11.31 11.61
CA LEU A 63 9.15 -10.68 12.77
C LEU A 63 7.65 -10.96 12.84
N LEU A 64 6.99 -11.27 11.72
CA LEU A 64 5.53 -11.35 11.65
C LEU A 64 4.95 -12.40 12.61
N SER A 65 5.56 -13.58 12.69
CA SER A 65 5.11 -14.66 13.61
C SER A 65 5.26 -14.33 15.10
N ARG A 66 6.00 -13.26 15.43
CA ARG A 66 6.20 -12.80 16.83
C ARG A 66 5.19 -11.75 17.26
N ILE A 67 4.43 -11.19 16.30
CA ILE A 67 3.44 -10.16 16.56
C ILE A 67 2.12 -10.84 16.88
N GLN A 68 1.61 -10.64 18.11
CA GLN A 68 0.35 -11.24 18.56
C GLN A 68 -0.87 -10.33 18.27
N ILE A 69 -0.63 -9.12 17.77
CA ILE A 69 -1.67 -8.15 17.42
C ILE A 69 -2.09 -8.44 15.97
N PRO A 70 -3.38 -8.41 15.63
CA PRO A 70 -3.85 -8.59 14.25
C PRO A 70 -3.11 -7.68 13.26
N ILE A 71 -2.65 -8.25 12.15
CA ILE A 71 -1.85 -7.57 11.13
C ILE A 71 -2.67 -7.44 9.85
N LEU A 72 -2.72 -6.24 9.28
CA LEU A 72 -3.05 -6.00 7.88
C LEU A 72 -1.77 -5.61 7.13
N MET A 73 -1.42 -6.38 6.10
CA MET A 73 -0.23 -6.12 5.29
C MET A 73 -0.63 -5.52 3.94
N ASP A 74 -0.12 -4.33 3.63
CA ASP A 74 -0.34 -3.62 2.36
C ASP A 74 1.00 -3.46 1.63
N VAL A 75 1.16 -4.18 0.51
CA VAL A 75 2.42 -4.21 -0.25
C VAL A 75 2.25 -3.54 -1.60
N THR A 76 3.05 -2.51 -1.86
CA THR A 76 3.03 -1.84 -3.16
C THR A 76 3.88 -2.58 -4.18
N VAL A 77 3.25 -3.04 -5.27
CA VAL A 77 3.89 -3.68 -6.42
C VAL A 77 3.52 -2.94 -7.70
N THR A 78 4.45 -2.17 -8.23
CA THR A 78 4.26 -1.41 -9.47
C THR A 78 4.92 -2.11 -10.66
N PRO A 79 4.53 -1.85 -11.91
CA PRO A 79 5.12 -2.47 -13.08
C PRO A 79 6.41 -1.79 -13.55
N TYR A 80 6.89 -0.77 -12.85
CA TYR A 80 8.02 0.04 -13.30
C TYR A 80 9.36 -0.67 -13.14
N HIS A 81 10.30 -0.35 -14.01
CA HIS A 81 11.65 -0.88 -13.99
C HIS A 81 12.56 -0.07 -13.06
N GLN A 82 13.80 -0.55 -12.87
CA GLN A 82 14.80 0.07 -11.99
C GLN A 82 15.14 1.54 -12.32
N ASN A 83 14.91 1.98 -13.56
CA ASN A 83 15.09 3.40 -13.90
C ASN A 83 14.07 4.33 -13.22
N ILE A 84 12.94 3.80 -12.77
CA ILE A 84 11.91 4.52 -12.01
C ILE A 84 12.01 4.19 -10.51
N GLU A 85 12.33 2.94 -10.17
CA GLU A 85 12.39 2.44 -8.81
C GLU A 85 13.75 1.76 -8.53
N PRO A 86 14.86 2.54 -8.50
CA PRO A 86 16.22 1.97 -8.42
C PRO A 86 16.51 1.25 -7.10
N GLY A 87 15.82 1.61 -6.02
CA GLY A 87 16.04 1.06 -4.68
C GLY A 87 15.25 -0.21 -4.37
N LEU A 88 14.48 -0.75 -5.32
CA LEU A 88 13.71 -1.97 -5.09
C LEU A 88 14.46 -3.25 -5.47
N PRO A 89 14.25 -4.35 -4.73
CA PRO A 89 14.71 -5.67 -5.16
C PRO A 89 13.95 -6.14 -6.41
N ASP A 90 14.39 -7.28 -6.98
CA ASP A 90 13.65 -7.95 -8.06
C ASP A 90 12.19 -8.20 -7.63
N LYS A 91 11.24 -7.79 -8.46
CA LYS A 91 9.81 -7.88 -8.16
C LYS A 91 9.32 -9.32 -7.98
N ARG A 92 9.99 -10.30 -8.57
CA ARG A 92 9.71 -11.72 -8.33
C ARG A 92 9.94 -12.07 -6.86
N LYS A 93 11.02 -11.57 -6.24
CA LYS A 93 11.28 -11.77 -4.80
C LYS A 93 10.23 -11.08 -3.92
N ILE A 94 9.73 -9.91 -4.35
CA ILE A 94 8.64 -9.23 -3.64
C ILE A 94 7.35 -10.07 -3.71
N ILE A 95 7.03 -10.64 -4.88
CA ILE A 95 5.85 -11.50 -5.07
C ILE A 95 6.00 -12.80 -4.25
N GLU A 96 7.17 -13.42 -4.26
CA GLU A 96 7.47 -14.58 -3.39
C GLU A 96 7.25 -14.24 -1.91
N ALA A 97 7.72 -13.07 -1.46
CA ALA A 97 7.52 -12.59 -0.10
C ALA A 97 6.03 -12.34 0.22
N ILE A 98 5.24 -11.82 -0.73
CA ILE A 98 3.79 -11.67 -0.56
C ILE A 98 3.13 -13.02 -0.33
N ARG A 99 3.46 -14.03 -1.13
CA ARG A 99 2.94 -15.39 -0.99
C ARG A 99 3.30 -15.99 0.38
N GLU A 100 4.56 -15.83 0.81
CA GLU A 100 5.01 -16.29 2.14
C GLU A 100 4.24 -15.57 3.26
N ILE A 101 4.10 -14.25 3.19
CA ILE A 101 3.38 -13.46 4.20
C ILE A 101 1.91 -13.84 4.23
N SER A 102 1.28 -14.07 3.08
CA SER A 102 -0.11 -14.52 2.99
C SER A 102 -0.35 -15.85 3.73
N THR A 103 0.63 -16.76 3.76
CA THR A 103 0.53 -17.99 4.57
C THR A 103 0.64 -17.73 6.07
N ILE A 104 1.22 -16.58 6.49
CA ILE A 104 1.39 -16.23 7.91
C ILE A 104 0.19 -15.46 8.45
N VAL A 105 -0.30 -14.47 7.67
CA VAL A 105 -1.35 -13.55 8.14
C VAL A 105 -2.75 -13.89 7.60
N GLY A 106 -2.84 -14.70 6.56
CA GLY A 106 -4.06 -15.00 5.80
C GLY A 106 -4.21 -14.10 4.56
N PRO A 107 -4.79 -14.60 3.45
CA PRO A 107 -5.00 -13.82 2.24
C PRO A 107 -5.98 -12.64 2.44
N ASP A 108 -6.92 -12.77 3.37
CA ASP A 108 -7.87 -11.75 3.80
C ASP A 108 -7.22 -10.58 4.57
N HIS A 109 -6.02 -10.81 5.11
CA HIS A 109 -5.19 -9.79 5.76
C HIS A 109 -4.05 -9.28 4.88
N MET A 110 -4.04 -9.68 3.60
CA MET A 110 -3.09 -9.20 2.59
C MET A 110 -3.78 -8.30 1.57
N ALA A 111 -3.21 -7.13 1.34
CA ALA A 111 -3.59 -6.23 0.26
C ALA A 111 -2.36 -5.90 -0.60
N VAL A 112 -2.60 -5.64 -1.87
CA VAL A 112 -1.57 -5.13 -2.78
C VAL A 112 -1.99 -3.77 -3.34
N ARG A 113 -1.03 -2.89 -3.51
CA ARG A 113 -1.22 -1.61 -4.19
C ARG A 113 -0.49 -1.63 -5.52
N TYR A 114 -1.25 -1.50 -6.59
CA TYR A 114 -0.73 -1.25 -7.94
C TYR A 114 -0.81 0.25 -8.21
N ASP A 115 -0.03 1.02 -7.46
CA ASP A 115 -0.07 2.48 -7.50
C ASP A 115 1.30 3.15 -7.26
N PRO A 116 1.47 4.35 -7.81
CA PRO A 116 0.57 5.05 -8.74
C PRO A 116 0.70 4.54 -10.18
N ILE A 117 -0.38 4.67 -10.96
CA ILE A 117 -0.38 4.43 -12.41
C ILE A 117 -0.07 5.75 -13.13
N PHE A 118 0.89 5.73 -14.06
CA PHE A 118 1.11 6.83 -15.00
C PHE A 118 1.37 6.32 -16.41
N ILE A 119 0.98 7.10 -17.39
CA ILE A 119 1.10 6.77 -18.82
C ILE A 119 2.25 7.57 -19.45
N SER A 120 3.11 6.86 -20.16
CA SER A 120 4.20 7.44 -20.96
C SER A 120 4.37 6.64 -22.26
N GLU A 121 5.37 7.00 -23.08
CA GLU A 121 5.71 6.23 -24.29
C GLU A 121 6.06 4.77 -23.98
N ARG A 122 6.73 4.52 -22.85
CA ARG A 122 7.12 3.18 -22.42
C ARG A 122 6.01 2.46 -21.65
N TYR A 123 5.35 3.16 -20.75
CA TYR A 123 4.32 2.62 -19.86
C TYR A 123 2.94 2.97 -20.40
N THR A 124 2.53 2.27 -21.46
CA THR A 124 1.26 2.47 -22.17
C THR A 124 0.11 1.78 -21.43
N ILE A 125 -1.13 2.06 -21.80
CA ILE A 125 -2.31 1.36 -21.27
C ILE A 125 -2.18 -0.16 -21.46
N ASP A 126 -1.77 -0.61 -22.65
CA ASP A 126 -1.60 -2.04 -22.93
C ASP A 126 -0.45 -2.67 -22.11
N TYR A 127 0.58 -1.90 -21.79
CA TYR A 127 1.61 -2.31 -20.86
C TYR A 127 1.04 -2.55 -19.46
N HIS A 128 0.25 -1.59 -18.95
CA HIS A 128 -0.37 -1.71 -17.62
C HIS A 128 -1.37 -2.87 -17.57
N ILE A 129 -2.18 -3.08 -18.61
CA ILE A 129 -3.13 -4.20 -18.65
C ILE A 129 -2.38 -5.54 -18.54
N ARG A 130 -1.35 -5.76 -19.36
CA ARG A 130 -0.54 -7.00 -19.29
C ARG A 130 0.18 -7.17 -17.95
N ALA A 131 0.71 -6.08 -17.40
CA ALA A 131 1.40 -6.12 -16.12
C ALA A 131 0.44 -6.43 -14.96
N PHE A 132 -0.76 -5.86 -14.99
CA PHE A 132 -1.80 -6.12 -13.99
C PHE A 132 -2.30 -7.57 -14.07
N GLU A 133 -2.55 -8.07 -15.29
CA GLU A 133 -2.94 -9.47 -15.51
C GLU A 133 -1.88 -10.44 -14.95
N LYS A 134 -0.60 -10.19 -15.29
CA LYS A 134 0.49 -10.98 -14.72
C LYS A 134 0.53 -10.92 -13.20
N LEU A 135 0.31 -9.75 -12.61
CA LEU A 135 0.27 -9.59 -11.15
C LEU A 135 -0.87 -10.40 -10.53
N CYS A 136 -2.07 -10.35 -11.10
CA CYS A 136 -3.22 -11.14 -10.62
C CYS A 136 -2.95 -12.65 -10.73
N ILE A 137 -2.36 -13.13 -11.83
CA ILE A 137 -1.94 -14.53 -11.98
C ILE A 137 -0.98 -14.95 -10.85
N GLU A 138 0.01 -14.12 -10.58
CA GLU A 138 1.04 -14.41 -9.57
C GLU A 138 0.51 -14.34 -8.13
N LEU A 139 -0.57 -13.58 -7.90
CA LEU A 139 -1.17 -13.36 -6.58
C LEU A 139 -2.46 -14.15 -6.34
N ASP A 140 -2.85 -15.00 -7.28
CA ASP A 140 -4.07 -15.81 -7.17
C ASP A 140 -4.10 -16.60 -5.85
N GLY A 141 -5.19 -16.43 -5.08
CA GLY A 141 -5.35 -17.03 -3.75
C GLY A 141 -4.47 -16.48 -2.64
N CYS A 142 -3.62 -15.48 -2.93
CA CYS A 142 -2.71 -14.88 -1.92
C CYS A 142 -3.20 -13.54 -1.38
N VAL A 143 -4.08 -12.86 -2.09
CA VAL A 143 -4.63 -11.56 -1.72
C VAL A 143 -6.10 -11.48 -2.12
N GLU A 144 -6.91 -10.76 -1.35
CA GLU A 144 -8.31 -10.54 -1.68
C GLU A 144 -8.55 -9.21 -2.40
N GLN A 145 -7.62 -8.26 -2.27
CA GLN A 145 -7.84 -6.91 -2.80
C GLN A 145 -6.57 -6.27 -3.39
N ILE A 146 -6.78 -5.47 -4.45
CA ILE A 146 -5.76 -4.61 -5.05
C ILE A 146 -6.27 -3.17 -5.10
N ALA A 147 -5.53 -2.27 -4.45
CA ALA A 147 -5.78 -0.83 -4.55
C ALA A 147 -5.03 -0.26 -5.76
N ILE A 148 -5.68 0.60 -6.53
CA ILE A 148 -5.04 1.35 -7.62
C ILE A 148 -5.22 2.85 -7.41
N SER A 149 -4.29 3.66 -7.89
CA SER A 149 -4.42 5.11 -8.01
C SER A 149 -3.60 5.65 -9.17
N PHE A 150 -3.88 6.88 -9.56
CA PHE A 150 -3.16 7.56 -10.61
C PHE A 150 -2.09 8.50 -10.03
N LEU A 151 -1.09 8.82 -10.84
CA LEU A 151 0.01 9.66 -10.38
C LEU A 151 -0.43 11.12 -10.20
N ASP A 152 -0.39 11.57 -8.97
CA ASP A 152 -0.64 12.96 -8.61
C ASP A 152 0.55 13.88 -8.91
N LEU A 153 0.23 15.14 -9.30
CA LEU A 153 1.22 16.17 -9.61
C LEU A 153 1.73 16.87 -8.34
N TYR A 154 2.27 16.12 -7.39
CA TYR A 154 2.97 16.70 -6.25
C TYR A 154 4.24 17.44 -6.66
N LYS A 155 4.77 18.29 -5.78
CA LYS A 155 5.99 19.07 -6.01
C LYS A 155 7.17 18.21 -6.46
N ASN A 156 7.36 17.04 -5.84
CA ASN A 156 8.43 16.12 -6.20
C ASN A 156 8.18 15.45 -7.54
N THR A 157 6.95 15.04 -7.84
CA THR A 157 6.56 14.48 -9.12
C THR A 157 6.78 15.45 -10.27
N LYS A 158 6.38 16.74 -10.08
CA LYS A 158 6.64 17.81 -11.06
C LYS A 158 8.13 18.00 -11.34
N LYS A 159 8.98 17.89 -10.32
CA LYS A 159 10.44 17.99 -10.48
C LYS A 159 11.00 16.88 -11.37
N ASN A 160 10.42 15.68 -11.31
CA ASN A 160 10.85 14.51 -12.08
C ASN A 160 10.15 14.39 -13.45
N TRP A 161 9.23 15.30 -13.79
CA TRP A 161 8.54 15.31 -15.06
C TRP A 161 9.45 15.14 -16.30
N PRO A 162 10.58 15.85 -16.45
CA PRO A 162 11.43 15.71 -17.62
C PRO A 162 11.96 14.28 -17.85
N TYR A 163 12.08 13.49 -16.78
CA TYR A 163 12.56 12.11 -16.82
C TYR A 163 11.41 11.11 -17.05
N LEU A 164 10.28 11.34 -16.40
CA LEU A 164 9.11 10.45 -16.45
C LEU A 164 8.33 10.59 -17.77
N ARG A 165 8.31 11.81 -18.35
CA ARG A 165 7.58 12.13 -19.59
C ARG A 165 6.16 11.59 -19.59
N PHE A 166 5.49 11.62 -18.46
CA PHE A 166 4.13 11.13 -18.35
C PHE A 166 3.12 12.17 -18.87
N ARG A 167 1.99 11.69 -19.30
CA ARG A 167 0.86 12.47 -19.80
C ARG A 167 -0.44 12.05 -19.13
N ASN A 168 -1.42 12.91 -19.22
CA ASN A 168 -2.77 12.57 -18.82
C ASN A 168 -3.37 11.49 -19.72
N MET A 169 -4.23 10.67 -19.14
CA MET A 169 -5.03 9.71 -19.89
C MET A 169 -6.20 10.40 -20.57
N THR A 170 -6.55 9.93 -21.75
CA THR A 170 -7.82 10.26 -22.43
C THR A 170 -8.97 9.46 -21.81
N SER A 171 -10.22 9.90 -22.00
CA SER A 171 -11.39 9.16 -21.52
C SER A 171 -11.45 7.73 -22.08
N LYS A 172 -11.05 7.52 -23.34
CA LYS A 172 -10.99 6.17 -23.94
C LYS A 172 -9.93 5.28 -23.28
N GLU A 173 -8.82 5.86 -22.84
CA GLU A 173 -7.78 5.12 -22.12
C GLU A 173 -8.21 4.77 -20.70
N ILE A 174 -8.90 5.66 -20.01
CA ILE A 174 -9.51 5.42 -18.70
C ILE A 174 -10.53 4.28 -18.79
N GLN A 175 -11.43 4.33 -19.80
CA GLN A 175 -12.38 3.26 -20.08
C GLN A 175 -11.66 1.93 -20.31
N LYS A 176 -10.71 1.88 -21.27
CA LYS A 176 -9.96 0.67 -21.62
C LYS A 176 -9.25 0.06 -20.41
N LEU A 177 -8.64 0.91 -19.56
CA LEU A 177 -7.97 0.46 -18.35
C LEU A 177 -8.99 -0.10 -17.34
N GLY A 178 -10.06 0.65 -17.04
CA GLY A 178 -11.07 0.26 -16.07
C GLY A 178 -11.75 -1.08 -16.43
N GLU A 179 -12.25 -1.21 -17.66
CA GLU A 179 -12.89 -2.43 -18.14
C GLU A 179 -11.96 -3.66 -18.06
N ASN A 180 -10.70 -3.51 -18.49
CA ASN A 180 -9.75 -4.62 -18.45
C ASN A 180 -9.29 -4.97 -17.05
N PHE A 181 -9.02 -3.97 -16.18
CA PHE A 181 -8.62 -4.23 -14.81
C PHE A 181 -9.73 -4.94 -14.04
N LYS A 182 -10.99 -4.49 -14.21
CA LYS A 182 -12.13 -5.15 -13.58
C LYS A 182 -12.29 -6.58 -14.06
N ARG A 183 -12.31 -6.80 -15.38
CA ARG A 183 -12.41 -8.14 -15.96
C ARG A 183 -11.32 -9.08 -15.48
N ILE A 184 -10.06 -8.61 -15.44
CA ILE A 184 -8.92 -9.41 -15.00
C ILE A 184 -9.07 -9.75 -13.51
N ALA A 185 -9.32 -8.75 -12.67
CA ALA A 185 -9.46 -8.96 -11.22
C ALA A 185 -10.57 -9.97 -10.88
N ASP A 186 -11.72 -9.88 -11.58
CA ASP A 186 -12.83 -10.81 -11.39
C ASP A 186 -12.47 -12.26 -11.73
N GLN A 187 -11.61 -12.49 -12.73
CA GLN A 187 -11.15 -13.83 -13.10
C GLN A 187 -10.35 -14.52 -11.99
N TYR A 188 -9.68 -13.74 -11.14
CA TYR A 188 -8.86 -14.22 -10.02
C TYR A 188 -9.52 -13.97 -8.66
N HIS A 189 -10.80 -13.61 -8.63
CA HIS A 189 -11.56 -13.32 -7.39
C HIS A 189 -10.91 -12.25 -6.51
N ILE A 190 -10.22 -11.29 -7.15
CA ILE A 190 -9.57 -10.17 -6.47
C ILE A 190 -10.46 -8.94 -6.58
N GLU A 191 -10.79 -8.31 -5.45
CA GLU A 191 -11.46 -7.03 -5.44
C GLU A 191 -10.49 -5.93 -5.85
N VAL A 192 -10.83 -5.14 -6.88
CA VAL A 192 -10.06 -3.95 -7.26
C VAL A 192 -10.83 -2.69 -6.93
N PHE A 193 -10.17 -1.73 -6.29
CA PHE A 193 -10.74 -0.45 -5.92
C PHE A 193 -9.76 0.71 -6.15
N THR A 194 -10.27 1.93 -6.27
CA THR A 194 -9.45 3.14 -6.38
C THR A 194 -9.24 3.79 -5.01
N CYS A 195 -8.08 4.41 -4.82
CA CYS A 195 -7.75 5.15 -3.60
C CYS A 195 -7.82 6.66 -3.87
N SER A 196 -8.91 7.32 -3.41
CA SER A 196 -9.12 8.78 -3.51
C SER A 196 -9.14 9.33 -4.95
N GLU A 197 -9.71 8.58 -5.90
CA GLU A 197 -9.79 8.94 -7.33
C GLU A 197 -11.15 9.51 -7.76
N LYS A 198 -11.96 9.94 -6.78
CA LYS A 198 -13.29 10.54 -7.02
C LYS A 198 -14.18 9.66 -7.90
N ASN A 199 -14.10 8.34 -7.72
CA ASN A 199 -14.88 7.34 -8.46
C ASN A 199 -14.72 7.41 -9.99
N ILE A 200 -13.57 7.84 -10.51
CA ILE A 200 -13.33 7.98 -11.97
C ILE A 200 -13.51 6.67 -12.76
N LEU A 201 -13.39 5.52 -12.08
CA LEU A 201 -13.58 4.18 -12.66
C LEU A 201 -14.88 3.49 -12.21
N ALA A 202 -15.79 4.19 -11.50
CA ALA A 202 -16.98 3.59 -10.94
C ALA A 202 -17.94 3.02 -11.98
N GLU A 203 -18.06 3.65 -13.16
CA GLU A 203 -18.87 3.17 -14.28
C GLU A 203 -18.38 1.85 -14.86
N TYR A 204 -17.09 1.49 -14.65
CA TYR A 204 -16.47 0.23 -15.04
C TYR A 204 -16.45 -0.80 -13.90
N GLY A 205 -17.15 -0.53 -12.79
CA GLY A 205 -17.26 -1.43 -11.65
C GLY A 205 -16.12 -1.32 -10.62
N ILE A 206 -15.20 -0.35 -10.75
CA ILE A 206 -14.12 -0.08 -9.81
C ILE A 206 -14.45 1.20 -9.05
N LYS A 207 -14.87 1.08 -7.80
CA LYS A 207 -15.25 2.20 -6.94
C LYS A 207 -14.08 2.67 -6.06
N ASP A 208 -14.19 3.87 -5.51
CA ASP A 208 -13.30 4.30 -4.44
C ASP A 208 -13.51 3.42 -3.20
N GLY A 209 -12.40 2.97 -2.62
CA GLY A 209 -12.38 2.10 -1.45
C GLY A 209 -11.42 2.59 -0.37
N ALA A 210 -11.08 1.71 0.53
CA ALA A 210 -10.19 1.98 1.65
C ALA A 210 -9.20 0.83 1.86
N CYS A 211 -7.92 1.15 2.00
CA CYS A 211 -6.89 0.15 2.29
C CYS A 211 -7.14 -0.53 3.65
N PHE A 212 -7.69 0.20 4.62
CA PHE A 212 -8.16 -0.33 5.88
C PHE A 212 -9.51 0.32 6.19
N SER A 213 -10.58 -0.32 5.77
CA SER A 213 -11.95 0.18 5.93
C SER A 213 -12.46 0.01 7.37
N GLN A 214 -13.60 0.67 7.68
CA GLN A 214 -14.25 0.50 8.99
C GLN A 214 -14.79 -0.93 9.16
N GLU A 215 -15.26 -1.54 8.08
CA GLU A 215 -15.75 -2.92 8.05
C GLU A 215 -14.60 -3.90 8.32
N LYS A 216 -13.46 -3.76 7.62
CA LYS A 216 -12.28 -4.61 7.83
C LYS A 216 -11.69 -4.44 9.23
N ALA A 217 -11.64 -3.22 9.74
CA ALA A 217 -11.19 -2.95 11.10
C ALA A 217 -12.11 -3.60 12.15
N PHE A 218 -13.43 -3.59 11.92
CA PHE A 218 -14.38 -4.27 12.80
C PHE A 218 -14.25 -5.79 12.72
N GLU A 219 -14.11 -6.35 11.53
CA GLU A 219 -13.90 -7.79 11.30
C GLU A 219 -12.66 -8.28 12.07
N MET A 220 -11.53 -7.58 11.93
CA MET A 220 -10.27 -7.96 12.56
C MET A 220 -10.24 -7.80 14.08
N THR A 221 -10.97 -6.84 14.64
CA THR A 221 -10.79 -6.41 16.03
C THR A 221 -12.05 -6.51 16.91
N GLY A 222 -13.23 -6.67 16.30
CA GLY A 222 -14.52 -6.56 16.97
C GLY A 222 -14.88 -5.13 17.43
N LYS A 223 -14.08 -4.11 17.05
CA LYS A 223 -14.25 -2.73 17.50
C LYS A 223 -14.52 -1.77 16.35
N LYS A 224 -15.29 -0.71 16.62
CA LYS A 224 -15.56 0.37 15.66
C LYS A 224 -14.51 1.46 15.75
N PHE A 225 -14.00 1.90 14.60
CA PHE A 225 -13.03 2.98 14.49
C PHE A 225 -13.59 4.12 13.66
N PRO A 226 -13.28 5.38 13.99
CA PRO A 226 -13.70 6.52 13.19
C PRO A 226 -12.97 6.55 11.85
N LYS A 227 -13.63 7.11 10.82
CA LYS A 227 -12.98 7.43 9.54
C LYS A 227 -11.87 8.48 9.77
N TRP A 228 -10.76 8.37 9.06
CA TRP A 228 -9.63 9.30 9.18
C TRP A 228 -9.95 10.67 8.58
N LYS A 229 -10.35 11.61 9.43
CA LYS A 229 -10.77 12.96 9.01
C LYS A 229 -9.65 13.79 8.35
N ALA A 230 -8.39 13.50 8.65
CA ALA A 230 -7.25 14.24 8.13
C ALA A 230 -6.78 13.75 6.73
N ARG A 231 -7.46 12.76 6.16
CA ARG A 231 -7.16 12.20 4.83
C ARG A 231 -8.41 12.16 3.97
N ASP A 232 -8.22 12.42 2.69
CA ASP A 232 -9.27 12.29 1.67
C ASP A 232 -9.34 10.83 1.16
N CYS A 233 -9.52 9.88 2.09
CA CYS A 233 -9.68 8.45 1.78
C CYS A 233 -10.70 7.81 2.72
N GLY A 234 -11.15 6.59 2.39
CA GLY A 234 -12.10 5.81 3.20
C GLY A 234 -11.51 5.15 4.45
N CYS A 235 -10.21 5.25 4.69
CA CYS A 235 -9.52 4.52 5.75
C CYS A 235 -9.93 4.97 7.16
N VAL A 236 -9.83 4.05 8.12
CA VAL A 236 -9.96 4.35 9.55
C VAL A 236 -8.79 5.18 10.06
N GLU A 237 -9.02 5.90 11.16
CA GLU A 237 -7.96 6.67 11.82
C GLU A 237 -6.89 5.75 12.41
N MET A 238 -5.62 6.07 12.13
CA MET A 238 -4.46 5.30 12.55
C MET A 238 -3.35 6.19 13.11
N ALA A 239 -2.61 5.66 14.09
CA ALA A 239 -1.43 6.32 14.63
C ALA A 239 -0.19 5.91 13.82
N ASP A 240 0.36 6.82 13.01
CA ASP A 240 1.54 6.57 12.18
C ASP A 240 2.83 6.76 12.97
N VAL A 241 3.69 5.73 13.02
CA VAL A 241 4.94 5.74 13.79
C VAL A 241 6.18 6.10 12.96
N GLY A 242 6.03 6.39 11.67
CA GLY A 242 7.14 6.73 10.78
C GLY A 242 7.57 8.20 10.84
N VAL A 243 8.70 8.47 10.20
CA VAL A 243 9.31 9.80 10.09
C VAL A 243 9.47 10.16 8.62
N TYR A 244 9.03 11.36 8.21
CA TYR A 244 9.20 11.84 6.84
C TYR A 244 10.68 11.96 6.44
N ASN A 245 10.94 11.88 5.15
CA ASN A 245 12.28 12.03 4.55
C ASN A 245 13.30 10.97 5.00
N SER A 246 12.85 9.81 5.46
CA SER A 246 13.72 8.70 5.87
C SER A 246 13.60 7.44 4.97
N CYS A 247 12.69 7.43 4.01
CA CYS A 247 12.58 6.37 3.01
C CYS A 247 13.75 6.41 2.01
N ARG A 248 14.30 5.23 1.67
CA ARG A 248 15.50 5.09 0.83
C ARG A 248 15.23 4.41 -0.51
N HIS A 249 13.97 4.22 -0.90
CA HIS A 249 13.65 3.58 -2.19
C HIS A 249 14.01 4.40 -3.42
N LEU A 250 14.12 5.72 -3.27
CA LEU A 250 14.45 6.65 -4.36
C LEU A 250 13.44 6.63 -5.53
N CYS A 251 12.21 6.27 -5.27
CA CYS A 251 11.11 6.27 -6.24
C CYS A 251 10.37 7.61 -6.30
#